data_bdf057ff13a2224ec14ccc5531b6cceb
#
_entry.id   bdf057ff13a2224ec14ccc5531b6cceb
#
_cell.length_a   1.000
_cell.length_b   1.000
_cell.length_c   1.000
_cell.angle_alpha   90.00
_cell.angle_beta   90.00
_cell.angle_gamma   90.00
#
_symmetry.space_group_name_H-M   'P 1'
#
loop_
_entity.id
_entity.type
_entity.pdbx_description
1 polymer ?
#
loop_
_entity_poly.entity_id
_entity_poly.type
_entity_poly.pdbx_seq_one_letter_code
_entity_poly.pdbx_strand_id
1 'polypeptide(L)'
;QPCSSAASDVYKRQEEARVKVQKFINASSEKEIIFTKSATESINLIAQTFAEKNINEGDEIVLTTMEHHSNLIPWFLVRDKYKCTIKFADIDKNGHIDKDHFASLLNDKTKIVAITHLSNVFGTETNSEILKLCNDRNIPVLLDGCQSAAHLDIDVQKLGCDFYVFSGHKLYGPSG
;
A
#
# COMPACT_ATOMS: atom_id res chain seq x y z
N GLN A 1 41.06 -0.76 14.17
CA GLN A 1 40.32 -1.59 13.22
C GLN A 1 38.99 -2.20 13.72
N PRO A 2 38.41 -1.86 14.88
CA PRO A 2 37.10 -2.41 15.27
C PRO A 2 35.90 -1.78 14.53
N CYS A 3 36.05 -0.58 13.96
CA CYS A 3 34.93 0.17 13.36
C CYS A 3 34.49 -0.39 12.00
N SER A 4 35.36 -1.00 11.23
CA SER A 4 35.02 -1.58 9.94
C SER A 4 34.24 -2.90 10.06
N SER A 5 34.52 -3.71 11.10
CA SER A 5 33.80 -4.96 11.35
C SER A 5 32.37 -4.71 11.83
N ALA A 6 32.17 -3.76 12.75
CA ALA A 6 30.83 -3.42 13.27
C ALA A 6 29.91 -2.87 12.18
N ALA A 7 30.40 -1.98 11.31
CA ALA A 7 29.63 -1.46 10.19
C ALA A 7 29.26 -2.57 9.18
N SER A 8 30.21 -3.48 8.91
CA SER A 8 29.95 -4.66 8.05
C SER A 8 28.90 -5.59 8.66
N ASP A 9 28.93 -5.81 9.97
CA ASP A 9 27.97 -6.67 10.66
C ASP A 9 26.55 -6.04 10.68
N VAL A 10 26.44 -4.72 10.87
CA VAL A 10 25.17 -4.00 10.80
C VAL A 10 24.58 -4.10 9.40
N TYR A 11 25.38 -3.84 8.37
CA TYR A 11 24.94 -3.97 6.99
C TYR A 11 24.44 -5.39 6.68
N LYS A 12 25.21 -6.41 7.08
CA LYS A 12 24.82 -7.82 6.88
C LYS A 12 23.48 -8.15 7.54
N ARG A 13 23.27 -7.69 8.79
CA ARG A 13 22.00 -7.89 9.51
C ARG A 13 20.83 -7.18 8.84
N GLN A 14 21.05 -6.00 8.26
CA GLN A 14 20.02 -5.30 7.49
C GLN A 14 19.61 -6.08 6.25
N GLU A 15 20.57 -6.62 5.51
CA GLU A 15 20.27 -7.44 4.32
C GLU A 15 19.59 -8.75 4.70
N GLU A 16 20.00 -9.40 5.78
CA GLU A 16 19.32 -10.58 6.32
C GLU A 16 17.85 -10.29 6.72
N ALA A 17 17.60 -9.13 7.33
CA ALA A 17 16.25 -8.68 7.69
C ALA A 17 15.40 -8.43 6.43
N ARG A 18 16.00 -7.82 5.39
CA ARG A 18 15.36 -7.56 4.10
C ARG A 18 14.90 -8.87 3.44
N VAL A 19 15.78 -9.88 3.40
CA VAL A 19 15.46 -11.21 2.88
C VAL A 19 14.33 -11.89 3.68
N LYS A 20 14.33 -11.73 5.02
CA LYS A 20 13.24 -12.29 5.84
C LYS A 20 11.90 -11.64 5.53
N VAL A 21 11.86 -10.32 5.39
CA VAL A 21 10.64 -9.59 5.02
C VAL A 21 10.19 -9.98 3.61
N GLN A 22 11.10 -10.05 2.66
CA GLN A 22 10.82 -10.50 1.30
C GLN A 22 10.12 -11.88 1.29
N LYS A 23 10.64 -12.83 2.05
CA LYS A 23 10.04 -14.17 2.17
C LYS A 23 8.69 -14.15 2.89
N PHE A 24 8.55 -13.29 3.90
CA PHE A 24 7.34 -13.18 4.71
C PHE A 24 6.13 -12.74 3.89
N ILE A 25 6.32 -11.82 2.94
CA ILE A 25 5.24 -11.33 2.07
C ILE A 25 5.29 -11.96 0.66
N ASN A 26 6.20 -12.89 0.41
CA ASN A 26 6.46 -13.49 -0.90
C ASN A 26 6.71 -12.46 -2.01
N ALA A 27 7.52 -11.43 -1.72
CA ALA A 27 7.98 -10.50 -2.75
C ALA A 27 8.99 -11.18 -3.70
N SER A 28 9.09 -10.73 -4.95
CA SER A 28 9.93 -11.36 -5.97
C SER A 28 11.43 -11.21 -5.68
N SER A 29 11.81 -10.10 -5.01
CA SER A 29 13.20 -9.79 -4.69
C SER A 29 13.30 -9.02 -3.38
N GLU A 30 14.40 -9.22 -2.66
CA GLU A 30 14.76 -8.40 -1.49
C GLU A 30 14.96 -6.91 -1.84
N LYS A 31 15.22 -6.60 -3.12
CA LYS A 31 15.36 -5.22 -3.60
C LYS A 31 14.04 -4.45 -3.61
N GLU A 32 12.91 -5.15 -3.57
CA GLU A 32 11.58 -4.55 -3.46
C GLU A 32 11.25 -4.11 -2.03
N ILE A 33 12.05 -4.55 -1.04
CA ILE A 33 11.80 -4.22 0.37
C ILE A 33 12.46 -2.90 0.73
N ILE A 34 11.65 -1.93 1.14
CA ILE A 34 12.09 -0.60 1.59
C ILE A 34 11.69 -0.42 3.05
N PHE A 35 12.67 -0.24 3.93
CA PHE A 35 12.43 0.07 5.34
C PHE A 35 12.20 1.57 5.53
N THR A 36 11.14 1.89 6.25
CA THR A 36 10.79 3.24 6.71
C THR A 36 10.46 3.22 8.20
N LYS A 37 10.20 4.37 8.80
CA LYS A 37 9.86 4.45 10.22
C LYS A 37 8.46 3.93 10.53
N SER A 38 7.55 3.98 9.56
CA SER A 38 6.14 3.58 9.74
C SER A 38 5.44 3.39 8.40
N ALA A 39 4.28 2.70 8.41
CA ALA A 39 3.39 2.63 7.25
C ALA A 39 2.97 4.03 6.77
N THR A 40 2.74 4.97 7.67
CA THR A 40 2.43 6.37 7.31
C THR A 40 3.56 6.99 6.47
N GLU A 41 4.81 6.80 6.88
CA GLU A 41 5.96 7.29 6.09
C GLU A 41 6.03 6.60 4.74
N SER A 42 5.82 5.28 4.69
CA SER A 42 5.81 4.51 3.44
C SER A 42 4.75 5.03 2.46
N ILE A 43 3.52 5.26 2.93
CA ILE A 43 2.44 5.76 2.08
C ILE A 43 2.74 7.19 1.60
N ASN A 44 3.28 8.06 2.47
CA ASN A 44 3.71 9.40 2.06
C ASN A 44 4.82 9.35 1.01
N LEU A 45 5.81 8.47 1.18
CA LEU A 45 6.89 8.27 0.21
C LEU A 45 6.32 7.86 -1.16
N ILE A 46 5.44 6.84 -1.17
CA ILE A 46 4.80 6.37 -2.40
C ILE A 46 3.95 7.49 -3.02
N ALA A 47 3.09 8.13 -2.24
CA ALA A 47 2.21 9.20 -2.74
C ALA A 47 3.01 10.33 -3.40
N GLN A 48 4.10 10.78 -2.77
CA GLN A 48 4.92 11.87 -3.29
C GLN A 48 5.70 11.44 -4.55
N THR A 49 6.40 10.31 -4.50
CA THR A 49 7.27 9.87 -5.61
C THR A 49 6.47 9.36 -6.80
N PHE A 50 5.35 8.66 -6.55
CA PHE A 50 4.46 8.21 -7.62
C PHE A 50 3.77 9.39 -8.29
N ALA A 51 3.22 10.33 -7.50
CA ALA A 51 2.50 11.47 -8.04
C ALA A 51 3.38 12.36 -8.90
N GLU A 52 4.64 12.59 -8.49
CA GLU A 52 5.58 13.42 -9.26
C GLU A 52 5.77 12.94 -10.71
N LYS A 53 5.69 11.63 -10.93
CA LYS A 53 5.94 11.02 -12.24
C LYS A 53 4.69 10.70 -13.02
N ASN A 54 3.55 10.48 -12.34
CA ASN A 54 2.41 9.82 -12.95
C ASN A 54 1.09 10.60 -12.84
N ILE A 55 1.03 11.67 -12.03
CA ILE A 55 -0.22 12.41 -11.79
C ILE A 55 -0.12 13.83 -12.34
N ASN A 56 -1.10 14.21 -13.16
CA ASN A 56 -1.28 15.53 -13.72
C ASN A 56 -2.64 16.10 -13.34
N GLU A 57 -2.87 17.36 -13.69
CA GLU A 57 -4.16 18.02 -13.52
C GLU A 57 -5.28 17.25 -14.23
N GLY A 58 -6.37 16.99 -13.50
CA GLY A 58 -7.54 16.28 -14.00
C GLY A 58 -7.44 14.75 -13.96
N ASP A 59 -6.30 14.17 -13.54
CA ASP A 59 -6.17 12.74 -13.24
C ASP A 59 -6.95 12.38 -11.98
N GLU A 60 -7.14 11.09 -11.75
CA GLU A 60 -7.98 10.56 -10.68
C GLU A 60 -7.24 9.54 -9.81
N ILE A 61 -7.52 9.60 -8.52
CA ILE A 61 -7.07 8.64 -7.50
C ILE A 61 -8.32 8.01 -6.90
N VAL A 62 -8.36 6.70 -6.77
CA VAL A 62 -9.49 6.00 -6.15
C VAL A 62 -9.09 5.45 -4.79
N LEU A 63 -9.86 5.79 -3.79
CA LEU A 63 -9.76 5.32 -2.40
C LEU A 63 -11.08 4.64 -2.01
N THR A 64 -11.16 4.10 -0.78
CA THR A 64 -12.44 3.69 -0.19
C THR A 64 -12.86 4.61 0.94
N THR A 65 -14.14 4.58 1.30
CA THR A 65 -14.66 5.36 2.44
C THR A 65 -14.19 4.81 3.80
N MET A 66 -13.55 3.64 3.85
CA MET A 66 -13.07 3.01 5.09
C MET A 66 -11.57 3.15 5.34
N GLU A 67 -10.86 3.97 4.56
CA GLU A 67 -9.41 4.11 4.68
C GLU A 67 -8.99 4.73 6.01
N HIS A 68 -7.88 4.23 6.56
CA HIS A 68 -7.22 4.88 7.70
C HIS A 68 -6.62 6.24 7.27
N HIS A 69 -6.56 7.21 8.18
CA HIS A 69 -6.01 8.56 7.89
C HIS A 69 -4.62 8.53 7.25
N SER A 70 -3.77 7.55 7.60
CA SER A 70 -2.46 7.37 6.97
C SER A 70 -2.54 7.10 5.47
N ASN A 71 -3.66 6.54 4.99
CA ASN A 71 -3.92 6.31 3.58
C ASN A 71 -4.95 7.29 2.96
N LEU A 72 -5.28 8.36 3.66
CA LEU A 72 -6.12 9.45 3.16
C LEU A 72 -5.33 10.73 2.96
N ILE A 73 -4.68 11.20 4.04
CA ILE A 73 -4.03 12.52 4.08
C ILE A 73 -2.95 12.69 3.01
N PRO A 74 -2.05 11.72 2.75
CA PRO A 74 -1.06 11.85 1.69
C PRO A 74 -1.67 12.13 0.32
N TRP A 75 -2.80 11.48 0.00
CA TRP A 75 -3.49 11.66 -1.27
C TRP A 75 -4.23 13.00 -1.36
N PHE A 76 -4.73 13.55 -0.24
CA PHE A 76 -5.26 14.90 -0.22
C PHE A 76 -4.17 15.95 -0.53
N LEU A 77 -2.96 15.76 0.00
CA LEU A 77 -1.83 16.62 -0.33
C LEU A 77 -1.44 16.52 -1.81
N VAL A 78 -1.46 15.32 -2.37
CA VAL A 78 -1.27 15.10 -3.82
C VAL A 78 -2.36 15.80 -4.63
N ARG A 79 -3.63 15.64 -4.28
CA ARG A 79 -4.76 16.31 -4.91
C ARG A 79 -4.55 17.82 -4.97
N ASP A 80 -4.20 18.42 -3.84
CA ASP A 80 -4.08 19.87 -3.72
C ASP A 80 -2.88 20.40 -4.52
N LYS A 81 -1.79 19.62 -4.57
CA LYS A 81 -0.58 19.98 -5.33
C LYS A 81 -0.75 19.82 -6.83
N TYR A 82 -1.31 18.70 -7.28
CA TYR A 82 -1.37 18.36 -8.71
C TYR A 82 -2.73 18.65 -9.36
N LYS A 83 -3.72 19.14 -8.58
CA LYS A 83 -5.08 19.45 -9.06
C LYS A 83 -5.78 18.23 -9.67
N CYS A 84 -5.48 17.04 -9.15
CA CYS A 84 -6.18 15.82 -9.49
C CYS A 84 -7.45 15.65 -8.64
N THR A 85 -8.25 14.63 -8.94
CA THR A 85 -9.50 14.33 -8.23
C THR A 85 -9.35 13.07 -7.40
N ILE A 86 -9.87 13.06 -6.17
CA ILE A 86 -10.01 11.84 -5.38
C ILE A 86 -11.46 11.37 -5.47
N LYS A 87 -11.64 10.11 -5.82
CA LYS A 87 -12.92 9.41 -5.83
C LYS A 87 -12.95 8.38 -4.71
N PHE A 88 -14.11 8.21 -4.09
CA PHE A 88 -14.28 7.25 -3.01
C PHE A 88 -15.25 6.15 -3.42
N ALA A 89 -14.78 4.91 -3.37
CA ALA A 89 -15.64 3.76 -3.50
C ALA A 89 -16.42 3.54 -2.19
N ASP A 90 -17.70 3.32 -2.33
CA ASP A 90 -18.59 3.02 -1.22
C ASP A 90 -18.37 1.59 -0.72
N ILE A 91 -18.80 1.35 0.52
CA ILE A 91 -18.85 0.04 1.14
C ILE A 91 -20.31 -0.32 1.47
N ASP A 92 -20.60 -1.60 1.49
CA ASP A 92 -21.89 -2.10 1.95
C ASP A 92 -22.00 -2.03 3.49
N LYS A 93 -23.16 -2.37 4.03
CA LYS A 93 -23.45 -2.38 5.48
C LYS A 93 -22.55 -3.34 6.29
N ASN A 94 -21.91 -4.30 5.63
CA ASN A 94 -21.02 -5.28 6.24
C ASN A 94 -19.54 -4.85 6.12
N GLY A 95 -19.24 -3.73 5.47
CA GLY A 95 -17.89 -3.21 5.28
C GLY A 95 -17.16 -3.81 4.08
N HIS A 96 -17.84 -4.44 3.14
CA HIS A 96 -17.24 -4.86 1.86
C HIS A 96 -17.34 -3.74 0.83
N ILE A 97 -16.30 -3.59 0.02
CA ILE A 97 -16.29 -2.63 -1.09
C ILE A 97 -17.42 -2.97 -2.06
N ASP A 98 -18.28 -2.00 -2.37
CA ASP A 98 -19.28 -2.13 -3.42
C ASP A 98 -18.57 -2.24 -4.78
N LYS A 99 -18.57 -3.46 -5.31
CA LYS A 99 -17.84 -3.81 -6.54
C LYS A 99 -18.32 -3.03 -7.75
N ASP A 100 -19.64 -2.86 -7.88
CA ASP A 100 -20.23 -2.20 -9.05
C ASP A 100 -19.95 -0.70 -9.00
N HIS A 101 -20.09 -0.09 -7.84
CA HIS A 101 -19.70 1.30 -7.65
C HIS A 101 -18.19 1.48 -7.87
N PHE A 102 -17.35 0.63 -7.26
CA PHE A 102 -15.90 0.67 -7.47
C PHE A 102 -15.54 0.58 -8.96
N ALA A 103 -16.10 -0.39 -9.68
CA ALA A 103 -15.84 -0.57 -11.11
C ALA A 103 -16.25 0.66 -11.95
N SER A 104 -17.32 1.35 -11.55
CA SER A 104 -17.81 2.57 -12.22
C SER A 104 -16.89 3.77 -12.06
N LEU A 105 -16.05 3.79 -11.00
CA LEU A 105 -15.09 4.85 -10.75
C LEU A 105 -13.83 4.74 -11.61
N LEU A 106 -13.51 3.51 -12.08
CA LEU A 106 -12.27 3.25 -12.82
C LEU A 106 -12.41 3.66 -14.29
N ASN A 107 -11.50 4.49 -14.77
CA ASN A 107 -11.44 4.95 -16.16
C ASN A 107 -10.00 5.33 -16.56
N ASP A 108 -9.79 5.83 -17.77
CA ASP A 108 -8.46 6.16 -18.31
C ASP A 108 -7.70 7.27 -17.53
N LYS A 109 -8.43 8.06 -16.73
CA LYS A 109 -7.84 9.08 -15.85
C LYS A 109 -7.41 8.51 -14.50
N THR A 110 -7.85 7.31 -14.14
CA THR A 110 -7.48 6.66 -12.87
C THR A 110 -6.01 6.26 -12.93
N LYS A 111 -5.17 6.88 -12.10
CA LYS A 111 -3.71 6.65 -12.07
C LYS A 111 -3.27 5.71 -10.97
N ILE A 112 -4.01 5.63 -9.89
CA ILE A 112 -3.72 4.72 -8.79
C ILE A 112 -4.98 4.45 -7.97
N VAL A 113 -5.07 3.24 -7.45
CA VAL A 113 -6.00 2.83 -6.41
C VAL A 113 -5.21 2.61 -5.13
N ALA A 114 -5.59 3.25 -4.01
CA ALA A 114 -4.93 3.07 -2.74
C ALA A 114 -5.95 2.69 -1.66
N ILE A 115 -5.96 1.42 -1.28
CA ILE A 115 -7.02 0.84 -0.44
C ILE A 115 -6.47 -0.06 0.66
N THR A 116 -7.23 -0.21 1.73
CA THR A 116 -6.90 -1.15 2.81
C THR A 116 -7.06 -2.59 2.32
N HIS A 117 -6.14 -3.48 2.72
CA HIS A 117 -6.24 -4.91 2.43
C HIS A 117 -7.17 -5.61 3.41
N LEU A 118 -7.06 -5.29 4.70
CA LEU A 118 -7.95 -5.75 5.77
C LEU A 118 -8.38 -4.57 6.62
N SER A 119 -9.68 -4.33 6.71
CA SER A 119 -10.23 -3.20 7.46
C SER A 119 -9.98 -3.36 8.96
N ASN A 120 -9.45 -2.31 9.59
CA ASN A 120 -9.28 -2.26 11.06
C ASN A 120 -10.59 -2.00 11.80
N VAL A 121 -11.65 -1.61 11.11
CA VAL A 121 -12.96 -1.32 11.68
C VAL A 121 -13.92 -2.49 11.52
N PHE A 122 -14.01 -3.04 10.31
CA PHE A 122 -14.96 -4.10 9.96
C PHE A 122 -14.35 -5.50 10.02
N GLY A 123 -13.01 -5.62 9.93
CA GLY A 123 -12.34 -6.92 9.78
C GLY A 123 -12.57 -7.58 8.43
N THR A 124 -13.09 -6.84 7.46
CA THR A 124 -13.33 -7.33 6.10
C THR A 124 -12.07 -7.24 5.26
N GLU A 125 -11.80 -8.29 4.50
CA GLU A 125 -10.71 -8.35 3.52
C GLU A 125 -11.18 -7.79 2.17
N THR A 126 -10.29 -7.05 1.50
CA THR A 126 -10.53 -6.61 0.12
C THR A 126 -10.55 -7.80 -0.81
N ASN A 127 -11.68 -7.98 -1.50
CA ASN A 127 -11.90 -9.10 -2.40
C ASN A 127 -10.90 -9.08 -3.59
N SER A 128 -10.37 -10.25 -3.95
CA SER A 128 -9.50 -10.43 -5.11
C SER A 128 -10.12 -9.94 -6.44
N GLU A 129 -11.44 -9.91 -6.56
CA GLU A 129 -12.12 -9.34 -7.71
C GLU A 129 -11.89 -7.82 -7.87
N ILE A 130 -11.76 -7.09 -6.75
CA ILE A 130 -11.43 -5.65 -6.76
C ILE A 130 -10.02 -5.46 -7.33
N LEU A 131 -9.06 -6.25 -6.87
CA LEU A 131 -7.68 -6.20 -7.37
C LEU A 131 -7.61 -6.59 -8.84
N LYS A 132 -8.37 -7.62 -9.24
CA LYS A 132 -8.48 -8.03 -10.63
C LYS A 132 -9.02 -6.91 -11.54
N LEU A 133 -10.02 -6.16 -11.10
CA LEU A 133 -10.53 -5.01 -11.88
C LEU A 133 -9.48 -3.95 -12.16
N CYS A 134 -8.56 -3.72 -11.21
CA CYS A 134 -7.44 -2.80 -11.39
C CYS A 134 -6.40 -3.39 -12.34
N ASN A 135 -6.00 -4.65 -12.13
CA ASN A 135 -4.99 -5.33 -12.94
C ASN A 135 -5.42 -5.47 -14.40
N ASP A 136 -6.68 -5.82 -14.66
CA ASP A 136 -7.23 -5.93 -16.03
C ASP A 136 -7.19 -4.59 -16.79
N ARG A 137 -7.10 -3.46 -16.07
CA ARG A 137 -7.00 -2.10 -16.63
C ARG A 137 -5.59 -1.49 -16.51
N ASN A 138 -4.61 -2.26 -16.02
CA ASN A 138 -3.25 -1.77 -15.73
C ASN A 138 -3.23 -0.54 -14.83
N ILE A 139 -4.11 -0.47 -13.84
CA ILE A 139 -4.15 0.58 -12.83
C ILE A 139 -3.33 0.14 -11.62
N PRO A 140 -2.26 0.86 -11.25
CA PRO A 140 -1.45 0.54 -10.09
C PRO A 140 -2.25 0.52 -8.80
N VAL A 141 -1.93 -0.44 -7.92
CA VAL A 141 -2.61 -0.64 -6.64
C VAL A 141 -1.64 -0.54 -5.48
N LEU A 142 -1.95 0.34 -4.52
CA LEU A 142 -1.36 0.33 -3.18
C LEU A 142 -2.33 -0.34 -2.21
N LEU A 143 -1.84 -1.36 -1.51
CA LEU A 143 -2.55 -2.01 -0.40
C LEU A 143 -1.96 -1.58 0.94
N ASP A 144 -2.81 -0.99 1.80
CA ASP A 144 -2.49 -0.83 3.22
C ASP A 144 -2.71 -2.17 3.93
N GLY A 145 -1.61 -2.88 4.16
CA GLY A 145 -1.55 -4.19 4.80
C GLY A 145 -1.31 -4.14 6.31
N CYS A 146 -1.49 -3.00 6.96
CA CYS A 146 -1.21 -2.85 8.40
C CYS A 146 -1.95 -3.82 9.30
N GLN A 147 -3.13 -4.26 8.92
CA GLN A 147 -3.87 -5.31 9.65
C GLN A 147 -3.63 -6.69 9.04
N SER A 148 -3.69 -6.80 7.71
CA SER A 148 -3.60 -8.09 7.04
C SER A 148 -2.26 -8.79 7.26
N ALA A 149 -1.15 -8.05 7.31
CA ALA A 149 0.17 -8.64 7.52
C ALA A 149 0.30 -9.42 8.85
N ALA A 150 -0.52 -9.09 9.88
CA ALA A 150 -0.53 -9.78 11.16
C ALA A 150 -1.54 -10.95 11.22
N HIS A 151 -2.51 -11.00 10.31
CA HIS A 151 -3.66 -11.89 10.41
C HIS A 151 -3.85 -12.85 9.23
N LEU A 152 -3.20 -12.56 8.09
CA LEU A 152 -3.34 -13.34 6.86
C LEU A 152 -1.97 -13.82 6.36
N ASP A 153 -1.98 -14.91 5.60
CA ASP A 153 -0.82 -15.30 4.80
C ASP A 153 -0.72 -14.37 3.59
N ILE A 154 0.35 -13.57 3.55
CA ILE A 154 0.54 -12.57 2.52
C ILE A 154 1.36 -13.12 1.37
N ASP A 155 0.80 -13.03 0.17
CA ASP A 155 1.47 -13.32 -1.08
C ASP A 155 1.26 -12.16 -2.05
N VAL A 156 2.17 -11.19 -2.04
CA VAL A 156 2.04 -9.96 -2.86
C VAL A 156 2.05 -10.25 -4.36
N GLN A 157 2.68 -11.34 -4.78
CA GLN A 157 2.69 -11.76 -6.18
C GLN A 157 1.31 -12.26 -6.63
N LYS A 158 0.59 -13.00 -5.77
CA LYS A 158 -0.80 -13.42 -6.04
C LYS A 158 -1.80 -12.29 -5.92
N LEU A 159 -1.59 -11.37 -4.97
CA LEU A 159 -2.42 -10.18 -4.82
C LEU A 159 -2.33 -9.29 -6.06
N GLY A 160 -1.17 -9.26 -6.73
CA GLY A 160 -0.96 -8.44 -7.92
C GLY A 160 -0.99 -6.94 -7.63
N CYS A 161 -0.63 -6.54 -6.42
CA CYS A 161 -0.48 -5.13 -6.04
C CYS A 161 0.92 -4.61 -6.40
N ASP A 162 1.02 -3.33 -6.69
CA ASP A 162 2.29 -2.66 -7.01
C ASP A 162 3.02 -2.19 -5.74
N PHE A 163 2.24 -1.86 -4.71
CA PHE A 163 2.75 -1.43 -3.41
C PHE A 163 1.99 -2.13 -2.30
N TYR A 164 2.74 -2.70 -1.35
CA TYR A 164 2.19 -3.29 -0.14
C TYR A 164 2.86 -2.68 1.08
N VAL A 165 2.09 -2.05 1.96
CA VAL A 165 2.61 -1.28 3.10
C VAL A 165 2.13 -1.87 4.40
N PHE A 166 3.02 -2.05 5.38
CA PHE A 166 2.66 -2.48 6.73
C PHE A 166 3.65 -1.96 7.77
N SER A 167 3.27 -2.08 9.05
CA SER A 167 4.09 -1.62 10.18
C SER A 167 4.55 -2.78 11.05
N GLY A 168 5.85 -2.84 11.35
CA GLY A 168 6.45 -3.89 12.15
C GLY A 168 5.91 -4.00 13.58
N HIS A 169 5.53 -2.87 14.21
CA HIS A 169 4.97 -2.89 15.57
C HIS A 169 3.62 -3.62 15.66
N LYS A 170 2.86 -3.72 14.56
CA LYS A 170 1.62 -4.52 14.49
C LYS A 170 1.89 -6.01 14.29
N LEU A 171 3.14 -6.38 14.00
CA LEU A 171 3.65 -7.75 13.89
C LEU A 171 4.47 -8.15 15.12
N TYR A 172 4.18 -7.57 16.28
CA TYR A 172 4.92 -7.78 17.52
C TYR A 172 6.41 -7.37 17.46
N GLY A 173 6.78 -6.59 16.45
CA GLY A 173 8.09 -5.98 16.32
C GLY A 173 8.22 -4.71 17.18
N PRO A 174 9.42 -4.16 17.31
CA PRO A 174 9.63 -2.90 18.04
C PRO A 174 8.90 -1.75 17.33
N SER A 175 8.42 -0.81 18.14
CA SER A 175 7.98 0.50 17.64
C SER A 175 9.23 1.31 17.30
N GLY A 176 9.43 1.60 16.04
CA GLY A 176 10.56 2.39 15.55
C GLY A 176 10.42 3.88 15.81
#